data_0ae7d082ada4e192bef1abdf1e8481ca
#
_entry.id   0ae7d082ada4e192bef1abdf1e8481ca
#
_cell.length_a   1.000
_cell.length_b   1.000
_cell.length_c   1.000
_cell.angle_alpha   90.00
_cell.angle_beta   90.00
_cell.angle_gamma   90.00
#
_symmetry.space_group_name_H-M   'P 1'
#
loop_
_entity.id
_entity.type
_entity.pdbx_description
1 polymer ?
#
loop_
_entity_poly.entity_id
_entity_poly.type
_entity_poly.pdbx_seq_one_letter_code
_entity_poly.pdbx_strand_id
1 'polypeptide(L)'
;GSYTKGLDDSIFENSGAWKRPYNPLAKIMINTPDWTSIVLRLNDEIVDLNVSKVTNYSQVLNVREASLERIFDLETPRGHQINISTKRFISFDELHTAVISYNIRSLNFEGRISLMPVLNGDVTNDYTKLNQLRWNVLQTRTQRDVAHIWTQVRLHDFHTCPAMSYSFFKNNEEIKSIAAKIEKEKVAGYSVGADVRSGDRLTLYKYVALLNSSEFPRNTLAERACELSLFARQSGWNALFDAHLHAWNNICKAITEKSQLSTEKENEMLLHLLNQYCKY
;
A
#
# COMPACT_ATOMS: atom_id res chain seq x y z
N GLY A 1 -4.16 -8.60 4.28
CA GLY A 1 -4.84 -8.85 5.57
C GLY A 1 -4.17 -9.96 6.34
N SER A 2 -4.13 -9.86 7.67
CA SER A 2 -3.59 -10.90 8.54
C SER A 2 -4.72 -11.76 9.09
N TYR A 3 -4.49 -13.08 9.19
CA TYR A 3 -5.45 -14.00 9.79
C TYR A 3 -5.10 -14.26 11.26
N THR A 4 -6.06 -14.09 12.16
CA THR A 4 -5.92 -14.48 13.56
C THR A 4 -6.91 -15.59 13.92
N LYS A 5 -6.48 -16.52 14.77
CA LYS A 5 -7.32 -17.62 15.25
C LYS A 5 -8.14 -17.10 16.44
N GLY A 6 -9.47 -17.06 16.29
CA GLY A 6 -10.43 -16.79 17.37
C GLY A 6 -10.25 -15.46 18.12
N LEU A 7 -11.17 -14.54 17.95
CA LEU A 7 -11.39 -13.43 18.89
C LEU A 7 -12.36 -13.93 19.98
N ASP A 8 -12.10 -13.57 21.23
CA ASP A 8 -12.88 -13.93 22.40
C ASP A 8 -14.37 -13.58 22.26
N ASP A 9 -15.25 -14.50 22.59
CA ASP A 9 -16.71 -14.40 22.46
C ASP A 9 -17.34 -13.24 23.26
N SER A 10 -16.67 -12.73 24.28
CA SER A 10 -17.15 -11.65 25.14
C SER A 10 -17.45 -10.33 24.41
N ILE A 11 -16.90 -10.15 23.20
CA ILE A 11 -17.09 -8.95 22.38
C ILE A 11 -18.42 -9.01 21.62
N PHE A 12 -19.02 -10.18 21.43
CA PHE A 12 -20.24 -10.39 20.64
C PHE A 12 -21.52 -10.52 21.48
N GLU A 13 -21.44 -10.77 22.76
CA GLU A 13 -22.60 -10.97 23.62
C GLU A 13 -23.48 -9.72 23.81
N ASN A 14 -22.96 -8.52 23.60
CA ASN A 14 -23.68 -7.26 23.84
C ASN A 14 -24.33 -6.62 22.60
N SER A 15 -24.24 -7.22 21.43
CA SER A 15 -24.67 -6.54 20.17
C SER A 15 -26.06 -6.90 19.66
N GLY A 16 -26.87 -7.73 20.33
CA GLY A 16 -28.30 -7.94 20.03
C GLY A 16 -28.67 -8.38 18.59
N ALA A 17 -27.72 -8.57 17.71
CA ALA A 17 -27.94 -8.77 16.27
C ALA A 17 -27.49 -10.18 15.84
N TRP A 18 -28.49 -11.03 15.55
CA TRP A 18 -28.40 -12.26 14.78
C TRP A 18 -27.39 -13.30 15.32
N LYS A 19 -27.86 -14.21 16.16
CA LYS A 19 -27.19 -15.45 16.54
C LYS A 19 -27.00 -16.34 15.30
N ARG A 20 -25.96 -16.08 14.49
CA ARG A 20 -25.38 -17.17 13.69
C ARG A 20 -24.54 -17.99 14.65
N PRO A 21 -24.58 -19.34 14.59
CA PRO A 21 -23.71 -20.18 15.40
C PRO A 21 -22.27 -19.77 15.08
N TYR A 22 -21.63 -19.11 16.06
CA TYR A 22 -20.23 -18.69 15.94
C TYR A 22 -19.36 -19.93 15.93
N ASN A 23 -18.57 -20.09 14.89
CA ASN A 23 -17.52 -21.11 14.89
C ASN A 23 -16.28 -20.51 15.56
N PRO A 24 -15.90 -20.93 16.79
CA PRO A 24 -14.73 -20.40 17.48
C PRO A 24 -13.41 -20.70 16.76
N LEU A 25 -13.45 -21.54 15.73
CA LEU A 25 -12.32 -21.82 14.84
C LEU A 25 -12.33 -20.98 13.56
N ALA A 26 -13.30 -20.07 13.40
CA ALA A 26 -13.36 -19.20 12.22
C ALA A 26 -12.15 -18.27 12.20
N LYS A 27 -11.37 -18.34 11.13
CA LYS A 27 -10.29 -17.39 10.87
C LYS A 27 -10.92 -16.06 10.44
N ILE A 28 -10.59 -14.99 11.14
CA ILE A 28 -11.04 -13.64 10.80
C ILE A 28 -9.90 -12.92 10.10
N MET A 29 -10.16 -12.38 8.93
CA MET A 29 -9.22 -11.51 8.23
C MET A 29 -9.28 -10.12 8.87
N ILE A 30 -8.14 -9.61 9.32
CA ILE A 30 -8.00 -8.27 9.88
C ILE A 30 -7.30 -7.39 8.86
N ASN A 31 -7.84 -6.19 8.62
CA ASN A 31 -7.14 -5.19 7.80
C ASN A 31 -5.84 -4.80 8.49
N THR A 32 -4.72 -4.93 7.77
CA THR A 32 -3.41 -4.44 8.26
C THR A 32 -3.38 -2.92 8.26
N PRO A 33 -2.43 -2.28 8.97
CA PRO A 33 -2.17 -0.85 8.80
C PRO A 33 -2.06 -0.50 7.32
N ASP A 34 -2.72 0.59 6.91
CA ASP A 34 -2.74 1.00 5.51
C ASP A 34 -1.38 1.54 5.10
N TRP A 35 -0.74 0.82 4.20
CA TRP A 35 0.53 1.17 3.60
C TRP A 35 0.37 1.79 2.20
N THR A 36 -0.85 1.84 1.66
CA THR A 36 -1.10 2.29 0.30
C THR A 36 -1.37 3.78 0.20
N SER A 37 -1.74 4.44 1.27
CA SER A 37 -2.15 5.84 1.29
C SER A 37 -1.07 6.79 0.80
N ILE A 38 -1.46 7.63 -0.16
CA ILE A 38 -0.72 8.80 -0.64
C ILE A 38 -1.74 9.93 -0.79
N VAL A 39 -1.65 10.94 0.07
CA VAL A 39 -2.56 12.09 0.00
C VAL A 39 -1.98 13.14 -0.93
N LEU A 40 -2.83 13.67 -1.82
CA LEU A 40 -2.47 14.66 -2.82
C LEU A 40 -3.03 16.04 -2.44
N ARG A 41 -2.22 17.08 -2.61
CA ARG A 41 -2.62 18.48 -2.47
C ARG A 41 -2.21 19.28 -3.71
N LEU A 42 -3.10 20.18 -4.13
CA LEU A 42 -2.83 21.23 -5.11
C LEU A 42 -2.86 22.56 -4.37
N ASN A 43 -1.71 23.20 -4.18
CA ASN A 43 -1.52 24.28 -3.22
C ASN A 43 -2.04 23.87 -1.82
N ASP A 44 -3.04 24.55 -1.29
CA ASP A 44 -3.64 24.26 0.02
C ASP A 44 -4.84 23.31 -0.06
N GLU A 45 -5.31 22.94 -1.26
CA GLU A 45 -6.48 22.09 -1.47
C GLU A 45 -6.08 20.61 -1.40
N ILE A 46 -6.70 19.87 -0.46
CA ILE A 46 -6.61 18.40 -0.46
C ILE A 46 -7.50 17.89 -1.58
N VAL A 47 -6.94 17.08 -2.47
CA VAL A 47 -7.70 16.43 -3.54
C VAL A 47 -8.55 15.31 -2.95
N ASP A 48 -9.87 15.46 -3.03
CA ASP A 48 -10.87 14.47 -2.62
C ASP A 48 -11.59 13.95 -3.86
N LEU A 49 -11.49 12.65 -4.10
CA LEU A 49 -12.14 11.98 -5.24
C LEU A 49 -13.68 11.98 -5.14
N ASN A 50 -14.24 12.16 -3.94
CA ASN A 50 -15.71 12.17 -3.75
C ASN A 50 -16.36 13.47 -4.26
N VAL A 51 -15.60 14.56 -4.33
CA VAL A 51 -16.08 15.88 -4.78
C VAL A 51 -15.44 16.34 -6.09
N SER A 52 -14.42 15.64 -6.56
CA SER A 52 -13.73 15.92 -7.83
C SER A 52 -14.38 15.14 -8.97
N LYS A 53 -14.37 15.72 -10.17
CA LYS A 53 -14.81 15.03 -11.37
C LYS A 53 -13.70 14.12 -11.89
N VAL A 54 -13.99 12.82 -11.98
CA VAL A 54 -13.08 11.81 -12.51
C VAL A 54 -13.56 11.39 -13.89
N THR A 55 -12.65 11.41 -14.86
CA THR A 55 -12.89 10.99 -16.25
C THR A 55 -11.76 10.08 -16.72
N ASN A 56 -11.98 9.39 -17.85
CA ASN A 56 -10.98 8.51 -18.48
C ASN A 56 -10.42 7.46 -17.49
N TYR A 57 -11.28 6.99 -16.57
CA TYR A 57 -10.88 6.04 -15.53
C TYR A 57 -10.68 4.64 -16.12
N SER A 58 -9.50 4.08 -15.85
CA SER A 58 -9.18 2.68 -16.12
C SER A 58 -8.44 2.09 -14.92
N GLN A 59 -8.82 0.88 -14.52
CA GLN A 59 -8.10 0.08 -13.52
C GLN A 59 -7.91 -1.33 -14.08
N VAL A 60 -6.67 -1.78 -14.12
CA VAL A 60 -6.28 -3.07 -14.70
C VAL A 60 -5.45 -3.86 -13.70
N LEU A 61 -5.91 -5.06 -13.35
CA LEU A 61 -5.08 -6.07 -12.70
C LEU A 61 -4.35 -6.83 -13.81
N ASN A 62 -3.06 -6.51 -14.00
CA ASN A 62 -2.22 -7.21 -14.96
C ASN A 62 -1.72 -8.52 -14.36
N VAL A 63 -2.42 -9.61 -14.66
CA VAL A 63 -2.11 -10.94 -14.12
C VAL A 63 -0.74 -11.44 -14.60
N ARG A 64 -0.33 -11.09 -15.81
CA ARG A 64 0.97 -11.50 -16.37
C ARG A 64 2.15 -10.80 -15.73
N GLU A 65 1.93 -9.62 -15.19
CA GLU A 65 2.93 -8.84 -14.46
C GLU A 65 2.72 -8.86 -12.95
N ALA A 66 1.65 -9.51 -12.45
CA ALA A 66 1.23 -9.47 -11.05
C ALA A 66 1.22 -8.03 -10.47
N SER A 67 0.69 -7.08 -11.26
CA SER A 67 0.65 -5.66 -10.93
C SER A 67 -0.76 -5.08 -11.07
N LEU A 68 -1.06 -4.06 -10.27
CA LEU A 68 -2.30 -3.29 -10.37
C LEU A 68 -1.99 -1.89 -10.88
N GLU A 69 -2.62 -1.55 -12.00
CA GLU A 69 -2.51 -0.23 -12.63
C GLU A 69 -3.81 0.53 -12.52
N ARG A 70 -3.73 1.84 -12.37
CA ARG A 70 -4.88 2.75 -12.42
C ARG A 70 -4.46 4.05 -13.08
N ILE A 71 -5.29 4.52 -14.00
CA ILE A 71 -5.11 5.81 -14.68
C ILE A 71 -6.45 6.54 -14.76
N PHE A 72 -6.43 7.84 -14.56
CA PHE A 72 -7.60 8.69 -14.70
C PHE A 72 -7.21 10.16 -14.81
N ASP A 73 -8.11 10.96 -15.38
CA ASP A 73 -8.06 12.40 -15.33
C ASP A 73 -8.96 12.91 -14.20
N LEU A 74 -8.50 13.92 -13.48
CA LEU A 74 -9.19 14.50 -12.35
C LEU A 74 -9.32 16.01 -12.54
N GLU A 75 -10.53 16.53 -12.34
CA GLU A 75 -10.82 17.95 -12.26
C GLU A 75 -11.33 18.28 -10.87
N THR A 76 -10.62 19.17 -10.16
CA THR A 76 -11.02 19.60 -8.81
C THR A 76 -12.21 20.59 -8.90
N PRO A 77 -12.94 20.84 -7.80
CA PRO A 77 -14.01 21.85 -7.78
C PRO A 77 -13.55 23.25 -8.19
N ARG A 78 -12.25 23.55 -8.12
CA ARG A 78 -11.65 24.82 -8.58
C ARG A 78 -11.28 24.81 -10.07
N GLY A 79 -11.57 23.74 -10.81
CA GLY A 79 -11.26 23.60 -12.24
C GLY A 79 -9.81 23.21 -12.55
N HIS A 80 -9.01 22.83 -11.52
CA HIS A 80 -7.66 22.33 -11.75
C HIS A 80 -7.72 20.92 -12.33
N GLN A 81 -7.03 20.70 -13.43
CA GLN A 81 -7.00 19.42 -14.13
C GLN A 81 -5.62 18.78 -14.07
N ILE A 82 -5.59 17.53 -13.67
CA ILE A 82 -4.41 16.69 -13.61
C ILE A 82 -4.72 15.28 -14.11
N ASN A 83 -3.73 14.63 -14.71
CA ASN A 83 -3.78 13.20 -14.98
C ASN A 83 -3.01 12.46 -13.88
N ILE A 84 -3.58 11.39 -13.37
CA ILE A 84 -2.98 10.53 -12.35
C ILE A 84 -2.83 9.13 -12.93
N SER A 85 -1.62 8.56 -12.84
CA SER A 85 -1.39 7.15 -13.11
C SER A 85 -0.63 6.50 -11.96
N THR A 86 -1.09 5.34 -11.53
CA THR A 86 -0.46 4.57 -10.47
C THR A 86 -0.20 3.14 -10.93
N LYS A 87 0.94 2.58 -10.56
CA LYS A 87 1.25 1.16 -10.70
C LYS A 87 1.78 0.65 -9.37
N ARG A 88 1.27 -0.49 -8.90
CA ARG A 88 1.75 -1.12 -7.67
C ARG A 88 1.90 -2.61 -7.83
N PHE A 89 2.85 -3.16 -7.12
CA PHE A 89 3.05 -4.60 -6.99
C PHE A 89 3.55 -4.95 -5.59
N ILE A 90 3.34 -6.20 -5.20
CA ILE A 90 4.02 -6.85 -4.06
C ILE A 90 5.05 -7.78 -4.68
N SER A 91 6.31 -7.63 -4.29
CA SER A 91 7.41 -8.35 -4.92
C SER A 91 7.31 -9.86 -4.71
N PHE A 92 7.54 -10.61 -5.77
CA PHE A 92 7.70 -12.08 -5.74
C PHE A 92 9.16 -12.50 -5.57
N ASP A 93 10.10 -11.56 -5.70
CA ASP A 93 11.52 -11.77 -5.44
C ASP A 93 11.83 -11.41 -3.97
N GLU A 94 11.61 -10.16 -3.58
CA GLU A 94 11.73 -9.68 -2.20
C GLU A 94 10.36 -9.74 -1.50
N LEU A 95 10.00 -10.89 -0.94
CA LEU A 95 8.65 -11.26 -0.50
C LEU A 95 7.99 -10.30 0.49
N HIS A 96 8.77 -9.51 1.23
CA HIS A 96 8.24 -8.55 2.21
C HIS A 96 8.19 -7.12 1.68
N THR A 97 8.46 -6.94 0.37
CA THR A 97 8.54 -5.62 -0.26
C THR A 97 7.33 -5.36 -1.15
N ALA A 98 6.75 -4.19 -1.00
CA ALA A 98 5.74 -3.65 -1.90
C ALA A 98 6.19 -2.29 -2.44
N VAL A 99 5.86 -1.99 -3.69
CA VAL A 99 6.23 -0.72 -4.31
C VAL A 99 5.04 -0.09 -5.01
N ILE A 100 4.92 1.23 -4.86
CA ILE A 100 3.92 2.05 -5.54
C ILE A 100 4.63 3.12 -6.36
N SER A 101 4.38 3.16 -7.66
CA SER A 101 4.66 4.29 -8.53
C SER A 101 3.42 5.16 -8.61
N TYR A 102 3.55 6.44 -8.28
CA TYR A 102 2.46 7.42 -8.33
C TYR A 102 2.91 8.59 -9.20
N ASN A 103 2.29 8.73 -10.37
CA ASN A 103 2.63 9.75 -11.35
C ASN A 103 1.50 10.75 -11.46
N ILE A 104 1.86 12.04 -11.53
CA ILE A 104 0.95 13.14 -11.77
C ILE A 104 1.48 13.93 -12.96
N ARG A 105 0.62 14.21 -13.92
CA ARG A 105 0.87 15.18 -14.97
C ARG A 105 -0.08 16.36 -14.81
N SER A 106 0.44 17.56 -14.70
CA SER A 106 -0.37 18.76 -14.73
C SER A 106 -0.93 18.99 -16.15
N LEU A 107 -2.25 19.15 -16.28
CA LEU A 107 -2.89 19.46 -17.56
C LEU A 107 -3.10 20.97 -17.73
N ASN A 108 -3.62 21.64 -16.69
CA ASN A 108 -3.83 23.10 -16.68
C ASN A 108 -3.42 23.77 -15.37
N PHE A 109 -2.98 22.99 -14.37
CA PHE A 109 -2.64 23.50 -13.05
C PHE A 109 -1.22 24.08 -13.03
N GLU A 110 -1.08 25.28 -12.48
CA GLU A 110 0.19 25.90 -12.14
C GLU A 110 0.22 26.22 -10.66
N GLY A 111 1.29 25.84 -9.96
CA GLY A 111 1.44 25.99 -8.54
C GLY A 111 2.12 24.81 -7.89
N ARG A 112 1.96 24.66 -6.58
CA ARG A 112 2.60 23.61 -5.81
C ARG A 112 1.74 22.35 -5.76
N ILE A 113 2.29 21.24 -6.24
CA ILE A 113 1.74 19.89 -6.01
C ILE A 113 2.52 19.26 -4.86
N SER A 114 1.79 18.79 -3.83
CA SER A 114 2.38 18.07 -2.70
C SER A 114 1.79 16.68 -2.57
N LEU A 115 2.65 15.70 -2.38
CA LEU A 115 2.31 14.31 -2.11
C LEU A 115 2.69 13.96 -0.67
N MET A 116 1.79 13.29 0.02
CA MET A 116 2.03 12.83 1.39
C MET A 116 1.93 11.30 1.41
N PRO A 117 3.03 10.58 1.10
CA PRO A 117 3.10 9.14 1.33
C PRO A 117 3.10 8.89 2.84
N VAL A 118 2.12 8.12 3.32
CA VAL A 118 1.96 7.82 4.74
C VAL A 118 1.67 6.35 4.98
N LEU A 119 2.05 5.87 6.15
CA LEU A 119 1.53 4.66 6.77
C LEU A 119 0.42 5.10 7.73
N ASN A 120 -0.73 4.40 7.74
CA ASN A 120 -1.85 4.73 8.60
C ASN A 120 -2.25 3.50 9.43
N GLY A 121 -2.12 3.58 10.74
CA GLY A 121 -2.53 2.55 11.70
C GLY A 121 -3.98 2.70 12.17
N ASP A 122 -4.69 3.74 11.77
CA ASP A 122 -6.11 3.96 12.12
C ASP A 122 -7.01 3.23 11.12
N VAL A 123 -6.95 1.90 11.17
CA VAL A 123 -7.72 1.04 10.26
C VAL A 123 -8.76 0.23 11.01
N THR A 124 -9.95 0.13 10.42
CA THR A 124 -11.08 -0.64 10.95
C THR A 124 -11.48 -1.75 10.00
N ASN A 125 -12.19 -2.76 10.51
CA ASN A 125 -12.83 -3.78 9.70
C ASN A 125 -14.32 -3.46 9.56
N ASP A 126 -14.77 -3.08 8.39
CA ASP A 126 -16.15 -2.65 8.12
C ASP A 126 -17.21 -3.76 8.25
N TYR A 127 -16.78 -5.03 8.22
CA TYR A 127 -17.70 -6.17 8.26
C TYR A 127 -18.54 -6.28 9.53
N THR A 128 -18.10 -5.66 10.63
CA THR A 128 -18.72 -5.88 11.94
C THR A 128 -19.69 -4.79 12.35
N LYS A 129 -19.88 -3.71 11.58
CA LYS A 129 -20.64 -2.49 11.95
C LYS A 129 -20.25 -1.89 13.31
N LEU A 130 -19.21 -2.41 13.94
CA LEU A 130 -18.76 -2.04 15.29
C LEU A 130 -17.58 -1.07 15.28
N ASN A 131 -17.07 -0.67 14.10
CA ASN A 131 -15.91 0.23 13.92
C ASN A 131 -14.76 -0.05 14.91
N GLN A 132 -14.54 -1.32 15.25
CA GLN A 132 -13.55 -1.68 16.25
C GLN A 132 -12.15 -1.65 15.65
N LEU A 133 -11.31 -0.86 16.25
CA LEU A 133 -9.86 -0.95 16.02
C LEU A 133 -9.37 -2.34 16.44
N ARG A 134 -8.78 -3.08 15.50
CA ARG A 134 -8.21 -4.41 15.76
C ARG A 134 -6.73 -4.35 16.12
N TRP A 135 -6.11 -3.19 15.96
CA TRP A 135 -4.70 -2.95 16.21
C TRP A 135 -4.50 -1.94 17.33
N ASN A 136 -3.54 -2.20 18.20
CA ASN A 136 -2.92 -1.21 19.06
C ASN A 136 -1.69 -0.68 18.33
N VAL A 137 -1.62 0.61 18.10
CA VAL A 137 -0.39 1.26 17.60
C VAL A 137 0.54 1.43 18.79
N LEU A 138 1.67 0.72 18.77
CA LEU A 138 2.66 0.74 19.85
C LEU A 138 3.70 1.82 19.66
N GLN A 139 4.08 2.06 18.40
CA GLN A 139 5.06 3.08 18.05
C GLN A 139 4.77 3.62 16.64
N THR A 140 4.88 4.92 16.52
CA THR A 140 4.86 5.66 15.25
C THR A 140 6.14 6.48 15.19
N ARG A 141 6.93 6.34 14.12
CA ARG A 141 8.19 7.07 14.02
C ARG A 141 8.50 7.46 12.58
N THR A 142 8.96 8.70 12.42
CA THR A 142 9.43 9.25 11.14
C THR A 142 10.85 9.78 11.30
N GLN A 143 11.81 9.05 10.75
CA GLN A 143 13.22 9.44 10.71
C GLN A 143 13.51 10.32 9.47
N ARG A 144 14.77 10.52 9.12
CA ARG A 144 15.14 11.32 7.95
C ARG A 144 14.68 10.67 6.64
N ASP A 145 14.91 9.37 6.47
CA ASP A 145 14.79 8.65 5.20
C ASP A 145 13.80 7.48 5.26
N VAL A 146 13.32 7.12 6.45
CA VAL A 146 12.39 6.01 6.66
C VAL A 146 11.38 6.32 7.76
N ALA A 147 10.14 5.94 7.53
CA ALA A 147 9.07 5.99 8.53
C ALA A 147 8.53 4.59 8.80
N HIS A 148 8.10 4.31 10.04
CA HIS A 148 7.47 3.05 10.37
C HIS A 148 6.34 3.21 11.39
N ILE A 149 5.45 2.22 11.43
CA ILE A 149 4.43 2.06 12.46
C ILE A 149 4.54 0.64 12.99
N TRP A 150 4.75 0.50 14.30
CA TRP A 150 4.71 -0.79 14.97
C TRP A 150 3.35 -1.01 15.60
N THR A 151 2.69 -2.09 15.25
CA THR A 151 1.35 -2.42 15.74
C THR A 151 1.29 -3.83 16.31
N GLN A 152 0.35 -4.03 17.24
CA GLN A 152 -0.01 -5.33 17.79
C GLN A 152 -1.49 -5.57 17.60
N VAL A 153 -1.88 -6.78 17.20
CA VAL A 153 -3.29 -7.19 17.19
C VAL A 153 -3.82 -7.18 18.61
N ARG A 154 -4.99 -6.57 18.82
CA ARG A 154 -5.64 -6.56 20.13
C ARG A 154 -5.93 -7.99 20.59
N LEU A 155 -5.62 -8.28 21.86
CA LEU A 155 -5.80 -9.58 22.50
C LEU A 155 -4.93 -10.72 21.95
N HIS A 156 -3.99 -10.42 21.06
CA HIS A 156 -3.05 -11.40 20.51
C HIS A 156 -1.63 -10.89 20.52
N ASP A 157 -0.70 -11.83 20.65
CA ASP A 157 0.72 -11.56 20.62
C ASP A 157 1.28 -11.61 19.18
N PHE A 158 0.55 -10.97 18.26
CA PHE A 158 0.95 -10.84 16.87
C PHE A 158 1.21 -9.37 16.54
N HIS A 159 2.41 -9.10 16.04
CA HIS A 159 2.87 -7.76 15.72
C HIS A 159 3.12 -7.61 14.22
N THR A 160 2.88 -6.41 13.70
CA THR A 160 3.34 -6.02 12.37
C THR A 160 4.08 -4.69 12.43
N CYS A 161 5.03 -4.52 11.56
CA CYS A 161 5.76 -3.27 11.41
C CYS A 161 5.91 -2.93 9.94
N PRO A 162 4.92 -2.27 9.30
CA PRO A 162 5.15 -1.63 8.02
C PRO A 162 6.16 -0.49 8.18
N ALA A 163 7.15 -0.45 7.28
CA ALA A 163 8.07 0.67 7.14
C ALA A 163 8.07 1.18 5.71
N MET A 164 8.29 2.46 5.50
CA MET A 164 8.32 3.07 4.19
C MET A 164 9.46 4.06 4.00
N SER A 165 9.99 4.10 2.79
CA SER A 165 10.83 5.15 2.24
C SER A 165 10.28 5.60 0.89
N TYR A 166 10.86 6.63 0.28
CA TYR A 166 10.38 7.14 -1.00
C TYR A 166 11.52 7.76 -1.82
N SER A 167 11.29 7.87 -3.15
CA SER A 167 12.03 8.73 -4.06
C SER A 167 11.05 9.63 -4.79
N PHE A 168 11.44 10.88 -5.08
CA PHE A 168 10.57 11.88 -5.68
C PHE A 168 11.25 12.58 -6.84
N PHE A 169 10.56 12.70 -7.98
CA PHE A 169 11.10 13.23 -9.23
C PHE A 169 10.18 14.28 -9.83
N LYS A 170 10.77 15.26 -10.49
CA LYS A 170 10.08 16.18 -11.40
C LYS A 170 10.73 16.06 -12.78
N ASN A 171 9.93 15.77 -13.80
CA ASN A 171 10.39 15.63 -15.19
C ASN A 171 11.59 14.67 -15.33
N ASN A 172 11.56 13.57 -14.58
CA ASN A 172 12.60 12.51 -14.46
C ASN A 172 13.87 12.95 -13.70
N GLU A 173 13.94 14.14 -13.15
CA GLU A 173 15.05 14.57 -12.29
C GLU A 173 14.69 14.36 -10.82
N GLU A 174 15.58 13.70 -10.06
CA GLU A 174 15.33 13.42 -8.64
C GLU A 174 15.39 14.72 -7.83
N ILE A 175 14.34 14.97 -7.04
CA ILE A 175 14.28 16.09 -6.10
C ILE A 175 14.73 15.61 -4.74
N LYS A 176 15.96 15.98 -4.35
CA LYS A 176 16.55 15.70 -3.03
C LYS A 176 16.21 16.79 -2.01
N SER A 177 14.96 17.22 -1.94
CA SER A 177 14.53 18.20 -0.95
C SER A 177 14.29 17.53 0.41
N ILE A 178 14.50 18.31 1.49
CA ILE A 178 14.12 17.86 2.83
C ILE A 178 12.59 17.86 2.91
N ALA A 179 12.02 16.66 3.01
CA ALA A 179 10.59 16.51 3.22
C ALA A 179 10.18 16.94 4.64
N ALA A 180 9.00 17.51 4.77
CA ALA A 180 8.41 17.68 6.09
C ALA A 180 7.97 16.31 6.63
N LYS A 181 8.38 16.00 7.87
CA LYS A 181 8.00 14.77 8.55
C LYS A 181 6.54 14.82 8.98
N ILE A 182 5.84 13.71 8.83
CA ILE A 182 4.51 13.50 9.39
C ILE A 182 4.67 12.40 10.45
N GLU A 183 4.48 12.78 11.71
CA GLU A 183 4.49 11.84 12.84
C GLU A 183 3.37 12.23 13.78
N LYS A 184 2.32 11.39 13.80
CA LYS A 184 1.13 11.53 14.64
C LYS A 184 0.92 10.20 15.35
N GLU A 185 0.00 10.16 16.32
CA GLU A 185 -0.28 8.97 17.12
C GLU A 185 -0.40 7.66 16.31
N LYS A 186 -1.04 7.73 15.13
CA LYS A 186 -1.28 6.55 14.27
C LYS A 186 -0.81 6.70 12.83
N VAL A 187 -0.10 7.78 12.51
CA VAL A 187 0.30 8.08 11.12
C VAL A 187 1.77 8.48 11.07
N ALA A 188 2.55 7.78 10.25
CA ALA A 188 3.94 8.09 9.96
C ALA A 188 4.17 8.31 8.46
N GLY A 189 5.01 9.27 8.08
CA GLY A 189 5.35 9.49 6.68
C GLY A 189 5.96 10.86 6.41
N TYR A 190 5.75 11.34 5.20
CA TYR A 190 6.40 12.57 4.71
C TYR A 190 5.42 13.43 3.91
N SER A 191 5.73 14.72 3.82
CA SER A 191 5.14 15.63 2.84
C SER A 191 6.25 16.14 1.93
N VAL A 192 6.15 15.81 0.64
CA VAL A 192 7.07 16.23 -0.42
C VAL A 192 6.30 16.96 -1.50
N GLY A 193 6.90 17.92 -2.15
CA GLY A 193 6.21 18.63 -3.23
C GLY A 193 7.15 19.51 -4.05
N ALA A 194 6.66 19.88 -5.22
CA ALA A 194 7.35 20.77 -6.13
C ALA A 194 6.36 21.73 -6.81
N ASP A 195 6.87 22.88 -7.22
CA ASP A 195 6.12 23.80 -8.07
C ASP A 195 6.11 23.26 -9.50
N VAL A 196 4.94 23.26 -10.10
CA VAL A 196 4.71 22.76 -11.47
C VAL A 196 4.07 23.82 -12.36
N ARG A 197 4.31 23.67 -13.66
CA ARG A 197 3.57 24.33 -14.72
C ARG A 197 2.75 23.30 -15.49
N SER A 198 1.83 23.78 -16.32
CA SER A 198 1.11 22.90 -17.25
C SER A 198 2.09 22.07 -18.08
N GLY A 199 1.84 20.76 -18.16
CA GLY A 199 2.70 19.78 -18.83
C GLY A 199 3.75 19.11 -17.97
N ASP A 200 4.14 19.69 -16.82
CA ASP A 200 5.11 19.08 -15.90
C ASP A 200 4.60 17.75 -15.32
N ARG A 201 5.54 16.85 -15.06
CA ARG A 201 5.27 15.55 -14.47
C ARG A 201 5.99 15.40 -13.13
N LEU A 202 5.26 14.92 -12.14
CA LEU A 202 5.82 14.46 -10.84
C LEU A 202 5.69 12.96 -10.74
N THR A 203 6.72 12.31 -10.23
CA THR A 203 6.72 10.86 -9.95
C THR A 203 7.19 10.63 -8.52
N LEU A 204 6.37 9.91 -7.74
CA LEU A 204 6.73 9.42 -6.43
C LEU A 204 6.82 7.89 -6.48
N TYR A 205 7.94 7.34 -6.07
CA TYR A 205 8.05 5.92 -5.75
C TYR A 205 8.00 5.76 -4.24
N LYS A 206 7.04 4.97 -3.76
CA LYS A 206 6.91 4.60 -2.34
C LYS A 206 7.32 3.14 -2.19
N TYR A 207 8.37 2.90 -1.41
CA TYR A 207 8.92 1.57 -1.12
C TYR A 207 8.49 1.16 0.27
N VAL A 208 7.85 0.02 0.42
CA VAL A 208 7.27 -0.43 1.68
C VAL A 208 7.80 -1.80 2.03
N ALA A 209 8.26 -1.96 3.26
CA ALA A 209 8.53 -3.25 3.87
C ALA A 209 7.38 -3.65 4.80
N LEU A 210 6.91 -4.89 4.71
CA LEU A 210 5.77 -5.42 5.46
C LEU A 210 6.24 -6.63 6.27
N LEU A 211 6.71 -6.41 7.51
CA LEU A 211 7.19 -7.47 8.38
C LEU A 211 6.21 -7.79 9.50
N ASN A 212 6.25 -9.04 9.95
CA ASN A 212 5.42 -9.54 11.05
C ASN A 212 6.18 -10.43 12.02
N SER A 213 5.63 -10.60 13.22
CA SER A 213 6.30 -11.35 14.31
C SER A 213 6.22 -12.88 14.20
N SER A 214 5.53 -13.43 13.18
CA SER A 214 5.57 -14.86 12.89
C SER A 214 6.85 -15.28 12.18
N GLU A 215 7.49 -14.32 11.48
CA GLU A 215 8.65 -14.56 10.63
C GLU A 215 9.92 -13.89 11.18
N PHE A 216 9.76 -12.81 11.95
CA PHE A 216 10.88 -12.02 12.47
C PHE A 216 10.79 -11.82 13.98
N PRO A 217 11.93 -11.84 14.71
CA PRO A 217 11.96 -11.53 16.13
C PRO A 217 11.45 -10.12 16.43
N ARG A 218 10.60 -9.97 17.46
CA ARG A 218 9.99 -8.67 17.80
C ARG A 218 10.99 -7.57 18.09
N ASN A 219 12.06 -7.89 18.80
CA ASN A 219 13.08 -6.92 19.21
C ASN A 219 13.83 -6.30 18.02
N THR A 220 13.85 -6.95 16.86
CA THR A 220 14.50 -6.45 15.63
C THR A 220 13.51 -6.07 14.53
N LEU A 221 12.21 -6.28 14.77
CA LEU A 221 11.17 -6.14 13.74
C LEU A 221 11.17 -4.76 13.07
N ALA A 222 11.21 -3.68 13.86
CA ALA A 222 11.18 -2.32 13.34
C ALA A 222 12.48 -1.94 12.61
N GLU A 223 13.63 -2.36 13.14
CA GLU A 223 14.94 -2.14 12.52
C GLU A 223 15.02 -2.82 11.16
N ARG A 224 14.67 -4.11 11.11
CA ARG A 224 14.67 -4.90 9.86
C ARG A 224 13.69 -4.36 8.83
N ALA A 225 12.50 -3.93 9.23
CA ALA A 225 11.55 -3.30 8.33
C ALA A 225 12.11 -1.99 7.72
N CYS A 226 12.75 -1.16 8.55
CA CYS A 226 13.40 0.05 8.08
C CYS A 226 14.54 -0.23 7.12
N GLU A 227 15.42 -1.18 7.44
CA GLU A 227 16.54 -1.60 6.56
C GLU A 227 16.04 -2.08 5.21
N LEU A 228 15.02 -2.96 5.20
CA LEU A 228 14.46 -3.51 3.96
C LEU A 228 13.81 -2.43 3.09
N SER A 229 13.08 -1.49 3.70
CA SER A 229 12.49 -0.37 2.97
C SER A 229 13.57 0.56 2.35
N LEU A 230 14.67 0.81 3.08
CA LEU A 230 15.79 1.60 2.56
C LEU A 230 16.54 0.86 1.45
N PHE A 231 16.76 -0.44 1.60
CA PHE A 231 17.34 -1.29 0.56
C PHE A 231 16.50 -1.27 -0.72
N ALA A 232 15.18 -1.41 -0.60
CA ALA A 232 14.26 -1.33 -1.73
C ALA A 232 14.35 0.04 -2.44
N ARG A 233 14.46 1.14 -1.69
CA ARG A 233 14.68 2.49 -2.26
C ARG A 233 16.02 2.58 -3.01
N GLN A 234 17.09 2.00 -2.46
CA GLN A 234 18.41 2.00 -3.10
C GLN A 234 18.41 1.20 -4.39
N SER A 235 17.71 0.06 -4.43
CA SER A 235 17.53 -0.76 -5.62
C SER A 235 16.76 -0.01 -6.72
N GLY A 236 15.77 0.78 -6.30
CA GLY A 236 14.95 1.58 -7.20
C GLY A 236 13.84 0.78 -7.90
N TRP A 237 12.90 1.52 -8.51
CA TRP A 237 11.71 0.94 -9.14
C TRP A 237 12.05 -0.10 -10.22
N ASN A 238 12.93 0.23 -11.16
CA ASN A 238 13.18 -0.62 -12.32
C ASN A 238 13.77 -1.97 -11.91
N ALA A 239 14.82 -1.96 -11.08
CA ALA A 239 15.47 -3.19 -10.63
C ALA A 239 14.52 -4.09 -9.84
N LEU A 240 13.70 -3.51 -8.95
CA LEU A 240 12.72 -4.27 -8.18
C LEU A 240 11.60 -4.84 -9.05
N PHE A 241 11.13 -4.07 -10.04
CA PHE A 241 10.09 -4.54 -10.94
C PHE A 241 10.58 -5.64 -11.88
N ASP A 242 11.80 -5.51 -12.43
CA ASP A 242 12.41 -6.54 -13.28
C ASP A 242 12.65 -7.84 -12.51
N ALA A 243 13.17 -7.77 -11.28
CA ALA A 243 13.34 -8.94 -10.41
C ALA A 243 11.98 -9.59 -10.07
N HIS A 244 10.98 -8.79 -9.72
CA HIS A 244 9.61 -9.24 -9.50
C HIS A 244 9.03 -9.97 -10.73
N LEU A 245 9.17 -9.40 -11.93
CA LEU A 245 8.70 -10.02 -13.18
C LEU A 245 9.41 -11.33 -13.44
N HIS A 246 10.73 -11.39 -13.22
CA HIS A 246 11.51 -12.63 -13.39
C HIS A 246 11.00 -13.73 -12.45
N ALA A 247 10.85 -13.43 -11.16
CA ALA A 247 10.35 -14.38 -10.17
C ALA A 247 8.92 -14.84 -10.49
N TRP A 248 8.02 -13.91 -10.83
CA TRP A 248 6.64 -14.23 -11.22
C TRP A 248 6.57 -15.11 -12.46
N ASN A 249 7.34 -14.79 -13.51
CA ASN A 249 7.39 -15.59 -14.73
C ASN A 249 7.88 -17.02 -14.49
N ASN A 250 8.83 -17.22 -13.57
CA ASN A 250 9.27 -18.56 -13.19
C ASN A 250 8.16 -19.36 -12.50
N ILE A 251 7.37 -18.72 -11.63
CA ILE A 251 6.18 -19.34 -11.01
C ILE A 251 5.16 -19.72 -12.08
N CYS A 252 4.85 -18.79 -13.01
CA CYS A 252 3.91 -19.03 -14.10
C CYS A 252 4.35 -20.21 -14.97
N LYS A 253 5.61 -20.26 -15.39
CA LYS A 253 6.16 -21.37 -16.20
C LYS A 253 6.03 -22.71 -15.47
N ALA A 254 6.43 -22.77 -14.19
CA ALA A 254 6.35 -24.01 -13.42
C ALA A 254 4.91 -24.55 -13.29
N ILE A 255 3.92 -23.66 -13.31
CA ILE A 255 2.50 -24.01 -13.27
C ILE A 255 2.03 -24.51 -14.65
N THR A 256 2.36 -23.77 -15.71
CA THR A 256 1.96 -24.11 -17.09
C THR A 256 2.55 -25.45 -17.53
N GLU A 257 3.82 -25.70 -17.24
CA GLU A 257 4.49 -26.96 -17.56
C GLU A 257 3.86 -28.18 -16.85
N LYS A 258 3.33 -28.00 -15.64
CA LYS A 258 2.67 -29.08 -14.89
C LYS A 258 1.23 -29.34 -15.32
N SER A 259 0.57 -28.39 -15.97
CA SER A 259 -0.89 -28.41 -16.11
C SER A 259 -1.40 -28.70 -17.52
N GLN A 260 -0.61 -28.53 -18.58
CA GLN A 260 -1.06 -28.60 -20.00
C GLN A 260 -2.37 -27.82 -20.27
N LEU A 261 -2.55 -26.69 -19.60
CA LEU A 261 -3.79 -25.92 -19.61
C LEU A 261 -3.93 -25.08 -20.89
N SER A 262 -5.17 -24.86 -21.33
CA SER A 262 -5.48 -23.81 -22.30
C SER A 262 -5.21 -22.42 -21.70
N THR A 263 -4.95 -21.43 -22.55
CA THR A 263 -4.63 -20.03 -22.13
C THR A 263 -5.68 -19.45 -21.17
N GLU A 264 -6.95 -19.81 -21.31
CA GLU A 264 -8.05 -19.33 -20.47
C GLU A 264 -7.96 -19.90 -19.04
N LYS A 265 -7.75 -21.22 -18.93
CA LYS A 265 -7.54 -21.89 -17.63
C LYS A 265 -6.24 -21.48 -16.96
N GLU A 266 -5.20 -21.14 -17.74
CA GLU A 266 -3.96 -20.57 -17.23
C GLU A 266 -4.22 -19.23 -16.54
N ASN A 267 -4.97 -18.32 -17.17
CA ASN A 267 -5.32 -17.03 -16.60
C ASN A 267 -6.18 -17.17 -15.32
N GLU A 268 -7.14 -18.08 -15.28
CA GLU A 268 -7.94 -18.37 -14.08
C GLU A 268 -7.07 -18.87 -12.93
N MET A 269 -6.12 -19.76 -13.21
CA MET A 269 -5.21 -20.30 -12.20
C MET A 269 -4.21 -19.25 -11.70
N LEU A 270 -3.68 -18.40 -12.59
CA LEU A 270 -2.83 -17.27 -12.22
C LEU A 270 -3.59 -16.27 -11.34
N LEU A 271 -4.84 -15.98 -11.66
CA LEU A 271 -5.70 -15.14 -10.85
C LEU A 271 -5.96 -15.74 -9.47
N HIS A 272 -6.19 -17.07 -9.40
CA HIS A 272 -6.36 -17.78 -8.14
C HIS A 272 -5.10 -17.70 -7.27
N LEU A 273 -3.91 -17.87 -7.86
CA LEU A 273 -2.63 -17.74 -7.17
C LEU A 273 -2.38 -16.32 -6.65
N LEU A 274 -2.62 -15.30 -7.49
CA LEU A 274 -2.54 -13.91 -7.05
C LEU A 274 -3.47 -13.65 -5.87
N ASN A 275 -4.71 -14.16 -5.93
CA ASN A 275 -5.65 -14.04 -4.82
C ASN A 275 -5.21 -14.79 -3.56
N GLN A 276 -4.48 -15.91 -3.69
CA GLN A 276 -3.90 -16.60 -2.54
C GLN A 276 -2.74 -15.80 -1.94
N TYR A 277 -1.83 -15.27 -2.77
CA TYR A 277 -0.71 -14.45 -2.30
C TYR A 277 -1.14 -13.10 -1.71
N CYS A 278 -2.18 -12.47 -2.25
CA CYS A 278 -2.74 -11.24 -1.68
C CYS A 278 -3.50 -11.43 -0.35
N LYS A 279 -3.60 -12.67 0.13
CA LYS A 279 -4.22 -13.01 1.43
C LYS A 279 -3.24 -13.01 2.61
N TYR A 280 -1.95 -12.82 2.35
CA TYR A 280 -0.91 -12.76 3.38
C TYR A 280 -0.46 -11.34 3.69
#